data_7f5483a281687c29cfb17cca6eba0330
#
_entry.id   7f5483a281687c29cfb17cca6eba0330
#
_cell.length_a   1.000
_cell.length_b   1.000
_cell.length_c   1.000
_cell.angle_alpha   90.00
_cell.angle_beta   90.00
_cell.angle_gamma   90.00
#
_symmetry.space_group_name_H-M   'P 1'
#
loop_
_entity.id
_entity.type
_entity.pdbx_description
1 polymer ?
#
loop_
_entity_poly.entity_id
_entity_poly.type
_entity_poly.pdbx_seq_one_letter_code
_entity_poly.pdbx_strand_id
1 'polypeptide(L)'
;MVFAVIWFFLTASFCLVNSLYVGSIWTTVCYAAFTGILAVCFGLYERMRRRKLLNDVQRALEDRDNFAVEESEIAPIVRQLRLRRSEEETRDRRVTESYRNLAALVSDIAHQCKTPLTAVSMYAEMLPPSAEAEAIGKQTGKLQFLLDALVKLSRCEGGLIEENVHPVVESVETLTARALSAVIPAAERKNIVFSVEIPEGLTALFDLRWTAEAVGTILDNGVKYVPENSKITVAAWRYETYVRLDILDEGPGIPEEELSEIWKRFYRGKTNRNASGVGIGLTLCRMIVQAQGGRVLCQNREDTGCRFSIFLPTE
;
A
#
# COMPACT_ATOMS: atom_id res chain seq x y z
N MET A 1 7.71 26.01 39.63
CA MET A 1 8.62 25.62 40.72
C MET A 1 9.00 26.83 41.57
N VAL A 2 9.55 27.91 41.04
CA VAL A 2 9.96 29.11 41.82
C VAL A 2 8.80 29.74 42.61
N PHE A 3 7.60 29.84 42.05
CA PHE A 3 6.43 30.39 42.71
C PHE A 3 5.97 29.54 43.91
N ALA A 4 6.06 28.22 43.82
CA ALA A 4 5.73 27.31 44.92
C ALA A 4 6.72 27.43 46.11
N VAL A 5 7.99 27.67 45.78
CA VAL A 5 9.05 27.85 46.81
C VAL A 5 8.88 29.20 47.52
N ILE A 6 8.66 30.27 46.77
CA ILE A 6 8.42 31.63 47.34
C ILE A 6 7.17 31.60 48.21
N TRP A 7 6.12 30.94 47.76
CA TRP A 7 4.85 30.83 48.50
C TRP A 7 4.99 30.01 49.78
N PHE A 8 5.76 28.90 49.74
CA PHE A 8 6.07 28.11 50.93
C PHE A 8 6.81 28.95 51.99
N PHE A 9 7.81 29.74 51.59
CA PHE A 9 8.54 30.61 52.52
C PHE A 9 7.67 31.73 53.10
N LEU A 10 6.79 32.35 52.30
CA LEU A 10 5.83 33.36 52.75
C LEU A 10 4.82 32.81 53.78
N THR A 11 4.30 31.59 53.52
CA THR A 11 3.38 30.93 54.47
C THR A 11 4.04 30.51 55.75
N ALA A 12 5.25 29.94 55.68
CA ALA A 12 6.01 29.54 56.85
C ALA A 12 6.41 30.75 57.72
N SER A 13 6.85 31.86 57.07
CA SER A 13 7.18 33.11 57.77
C SER A 13 5.97 33.74 58.45
N PHE A 14 4.80 33.75 57.82
CA PHE A 14 3.57 34.27 58.42
C PHE A 14 3.08 33.42 59.61
N CYS A 15 3.14 32.09 59.51
CA CYS A 15 2.80 31.20 60.62
C CYS A 15 3.69 31.43 61.83
N LEU A 16 4.97 31.65 61.59
CA LEU A 16 5.97 31.88 62.64
C LEU A 16 5.75 33.19 63.37
N VAL A 17 5.48 34.28 62.63
CA VAL A 17 5.16 35.63 63.18
C VAL A 17 3.86 35.61 63.94
N ASN A 18 2.82 34.95 63.42
CA ASN A 18 1.51 34.87 64.07
C ASN A 18 1.54 34.04 65.32
N SER A 19 2.31 32.97 65.38
CA SER A 19 2.53 32.16 66.60
C SER A 19 3.25 32.90 67.70
N LEU A 20 4.15 33.84 67.36
CA LEU A 20 4.96 34.56 68.30
C LEU A 20 4.29 35.84 68.84
N TYR A 21 3.43 36.51 68.08
CA TYR A 21 2.94 37.87 68.42
C TYR A 21 1.43 38.00 68.66
N VAL A 22 0.56 37.15 68.10
CA VAL A 22 -0.89 37.38 68.13
C VAL A 22 -1.70 36.33 68.86
N GLY A 23 -1.19 35.10 69.04
CA GLY A 23 -1.81 34.02 69.83
C GLY A 23 -3.26 33.60 69.48
N SER A 24 -3.84 34.14 68.40
CA SER A 24 -5.21 33.87 67.99
C SER A 24 -5.33 32.74 66.97
N ILE A 25 -5.98 31.66 67.38
CA ILE A 25 -6.25 30.50 66.49
C ILE A 25 -7.03 30.90 65.27
N TRP A 26 -7.91 31.90 65.35
CA TRP A 26 -8.75 32.36 64.26
C TRP A 26 -7.96 33.00 63.11
N THR A 27 -6.89 33.75 63.37
CA THR A 27 -6.05 34.36 62.34
C THR A 27 -5.27 33.32 61.54
N THR A 28 -4.79 32.26 62.20
CA THR A 28 -4.13 31.12 61.54
C THR A 28 -5.08 30.33 60.67
N VAL A 29 -6.31 30.09 61.10
CA VAL A 29 -7.34 29.39 60.34
C VAL A 29 -7.75 30.20 59.08
N CYS A 30 -8.00 31.53 59.25
CA CYS A 30 -8.34 32.41 58.12
C CYS A 30 -7.21 32.46 57.08
N TYR A 31 -5.97 32.50 57.47
CA TYR A 31 -4.84 32.50 56.58
C TYR A 31 -4.65 31.15 55.86
N ALA A 32 -4.81 30.04 56.54
CA ALA A 32 -4.76 28.71 55.93
C ALA A 32 -5.89 28.53 54.88
N ALA A 33 -7.12 29.02 55.21
CA ALA A 33 -8.23 28.99 54.26
C ALA A 33 -7.96 29.86 53.04
N PHE A 34 -7.44 31.08 53.22
CA PHE A 34 -7.10 31.97 52.12
C PHE A 34 -6.02 31.40 51.22
N THR A 35 -4.96 30.82 51.81
CA THR A 35 -3.89 30.20 51.06
C THR A 35 -4.37 28.95 50.30
N GLY A 36 -5.26 28.16 50.91
CA GLY A 36 -5.90 27.00 50.24
C GLY A 36 -6.74 27.44 49.04
N ILE A 37 -7.54 28.51 49.16
CA ILE A 37 -8.31 29.07 48.03
C ILE A 37 -7.38 29.54 46.91
N LEU A 38 -6.30 30.26 47.22
CA LEU A 38 -5.32 30.73 46.23
C LEU A 38 -4.65 29.54 45.52
N ALA A 39 -4.29 28.46 46.24
CA ALA A 39 -3.71 27.26 45.63
C ALA A 39 -4.68 26.56 44.65
N VAL A 40 -5.95 26.47 45.02
CA VAL A 40 -7.02 25.93 44.18
C VAL A 40 -7.21 26.81 42.94
N CYS A 41 -7.31 28.11 43.10
CA CYS A 41 -7.45 29.08 42.00
C CYS A 41 -6.26 28.98 41.03
N PHE A 42 -5.04 28.89 41.56
CA PHE A 42 -3.84 28.73 40.74
C PHE A 42 -3.85 27.38 39.98
N GLY A 43 -4.22 26.28 40.66
CA GLY A 43 -4.37 24.97 40.03
C GLY A 43 -5.40 24.92 38.91
N LEU A 44 -6.54 25.63 39.13
CA LEU A 44 -7.57 25.77 38.11
C LEU A 44 -7.08 26.64 36.92
N TYR A 45 -6.39 27.73 37.20
CA TYR A 45 -5.79 28.58 36.16
C TYR A 45 -4.76 27.83 35.32
N GLU A 46 -3.88 27.05 35.94
CA GLU A 46 -2.91 26.22 35.22
C GLU A 46 -3.61 25.16 34.36
N ARG A 47 -4.68 24.52 34.89
CA ARG A 47 -5.47 23.55 34.11
C ARG A 47 -6.17 24.20 32.91
N MET A 48 -6.74 25.39 33.10
CA MET A 48 -7.38 26.13 32.01
C MET A 48 -6.33 26.54 30.95
N ARG A 49 -5.17 27.02 31.36
CA ARG A 49 -4.07 27.39 30.46
C ARG A 49 -3.58 26.20 29.65
N ARG A 50 -3.37 25.04 30.28
CA ARG A 50 -2.98 23.79 29.58
C ARG A 50 -4.04 23.33 28.59
N ARG A 51 -5.32 23.37 28.98
CA ARG A 51 -6.43 23.01 28.07
C ARG A 51 -6.49 23.94 26.86
N LYS A 52 -6.32 25.25 27.08
CA LYS A 52 -6.29 26.22 25.99
C LYS A 52 -5.14 25.94 25.03
N LEU A 53 -3.93 25.70 25.55
CA LEU A 53 -2.75 25.34 24.75
C LEU A 53 -2.99 24.06 23.93
N LEU A 54 -3.55 23.00 24.53
CA LEU A 54 -3.85 21.75 23.82
C LEU A 54 -4.89 21.97 22.70
N ASN A 55 -5.95 22.72 22.98
CA ASN A 55 -6.96 23.04 21.98
C ASN A 55 -6.38 23.90 20.85
N ASP A 56 -5.49 24.85 21.16
CA ASP A 56 -4.84 25.69 20.15
C ASP A 56 -3.90 24.86 19.27
N VAL A 57 -3.17 23.89 19.84
CA VAL A 57 -2.34 22.94 19.08
C VAL A 57 -3.22 22.06 18.19
N GLN A 58 -4.31 21.53 18.71
CA GLN A 58 -5.21 20.67 17.95
C GLN A 58 -5.85 21.43 16.79
N ARG A 59 -6.34 22.63 17.03
CA ARG A 59 -6.88 23.50 15.97
C ARG A 59 -5.82 23.87 14.92
N ALA A 60 -4.59 24.17 15.36
CA ALA A 60 -3.51 24.50 14.44
C ALA A 60 -3.08 23.33 13.53
N LEU A 61 -3.34 22.09 13.96
CA LEU A 61 -3.10 20.88 13.16
C LEU A 61 -4.26 20.55 12.21
N GLU A 62 -5.50 20.89 12.61
CA GLU A 62 -6.72 20.60 11.84
C GLU A 62 -7.05 21.68 10.80
N ASP A 63 -6.76 22.95 11.07
CA ASP A 63 -7.19 24.09 10.25
C ASP A 63 -6.02 24.76 9.52
N ARG A 64 -6.07 24.76 8.18
CA ARG A 64 -5.01 25.31 7.32
C ARG A 64 -4.88 26.85 7.37
N ASP A 65 -5.95 27.56 7.74
CA ASP A 65 -6.07 29.01 7.53
C ASP A 65 -6.24 29.84 8.83
N ASN A 66 -6.01 29.28 10.02
CA ASN A 66 -6.33 29.99 11.26
C ASN A 66 -5.19 30.90 11.74
N PHE A 67 -5.33 32.22 11.52
CA PHE A 67 -4.45 33.31 11.99
C PHE A 67 -4.36 33.41 13.53
N ALA A 68 -5.25 32.77 14.26
CA ALA A 68 -5.35 32.88 15.73
C ALA A 68 -4.17 32.28 16.51
N VAL A 69 -3.29 31.52 15.84
CA VAL A 69 -2.13 30.86 16.47
C VAL A 69 -0.90 31.79 16.50
N GLU A 70 -0.88 32.89 15.73
CA GLU A 70 0.31 33.76 15.62
C GLU A 70 0.64 34.52 16.92
N GLU A 71 -0.32 34.69 17.83
CA GLU A 71 -0.10 35.37 19.12
C GLU A 71 0.19 34.43 20.30
N SER A 72 0.30 33.12 20.07
CA SER A 72 0.52 32.12 21.13
C SER A 72 2.00 31.83 21.37
N GLU A 73 2.37 31.44 22.61
CA GLU A 73 3.72 31.00 22.97
C GLU A 73 4.23 29.81 22.11
N ILE A 74 3.33 29.12 21.43
CA ILE A 74 3.63 27.97 20.57
C ILE A 74 3.75 28.31 19.07
N ALA A 75 3.48 29.55 18.67
CA ALA A 75 3.52 30.00 17.28
C ALA A 75 4.81 29.61 16.54
N PRO A 76 6.02 29.74 17.12
CA PRO A 76 7.26 29.34 16.45
C PRO A 76 7.30 27.85 16.13
N ILE A 77 6.82 27.00 17.06
CA ILE A 77 6.81 25.54 16.90
C ILE A 77 5.81 25.13 15.80
N VAL A 78 4.61 25.70 15.83
CA VAL A 78 3.60 25.45 14.80
C VAL A 78 4.07 25.88 13.43
N ARG A 79 4.73 27.05 13.33
CA ARG A 79 5.33 27.54 12.07
C ARG A 79 6.41 26.58 11.54
N GLN A 80 7.28 26.09 12.41
CA GLN A 80 8.32 25.14 12.04
C GLN A 80 7.74 23.79 11.58
N LEU A 81 6.69 23.30 12.23
CA LEU A 81 5.98 22.09 11.83
C LEU A 81 5.29 22.25 10.47
N ARG A 82 4.64 23.40 10.23
CA ARG A 82 4.03 23.72 8.92
C ARG A 82 5.07 23.81 7.80
N LEU A 83 6.22 24.44 8.06
CA LEU A 83 7.31 24.50 7.08
C LEU A 83 7.83 23.11 6.74
N ARG A 84 8.11 22.28 7.74
CA ARG A 84 8.57 20.90 7.51
C ARG A 84 7.54 20.08 6.70
N ARG A 85 6.27 20.17 7.07
CA ARG A 85 5.20 19.49 6.35
C ARG A 85 5.10 19.96 4.89
N SER A 86 5.18 21.26 4.66
CA SER A 86 5.18 21.86 3.31
C SER A 86 6.41 21.40 2.50
N GLU A 87 7.59 21.29 3.13
CA GLU A 87 8.80 20.76 2.49
C GLU A 87 8.67 19.28 2.14
N GLU A 88 8.09 18.46 3.04
CA GLU A 88 7.80 17.04 2.80
C GLU A 88 6.81 16.88 1.66
N GLU A 89 5.67 17.59 1.69
CA GLU A 89 4.67 17.57 0.61
C GLU A 89 5.28 18.01 -0.74
N THR A 90 6.16 19.01 -0.74
CA THR A 90 6.85 19.48 -1.95
C THR A 90 7.84 18.43 -2.47
N ARG A 91 8.55 17.76 -1.56
CA ARG A 91 9.49 16.69 -1.90
C ARG A 91 8.76 15.50 -2.49
N ASP A 92 7.65 15.07 -1.87
CA ASP A 92 6.84 13.94 -2.34
C ASP A 92 6.26 14.23 -3.73
N ARG A 93 5.75 15.45 -3.95
CA ARG A 93 5.28 15.90 -5.28
C ARG A 93 6.38 15.82 -6.33
N ARG A 94 7.59 16.30 -6.03
CA ARG A 94 8.75 16.25 -6.97
C ARG A 94 9.13 14.81 -7.29
N VAL A 95 9.13 13.93 -6.29
CA VAL A 95 9.43 12.51 -6.48
C VAL A 95 8.38 11.87 -7.38
N THR A 96 7.10 12.09 -7.11
CA THR A 96 5.99 11.58 -7.93
C THR A 96 6.06 12.10 -9.37
N GLU A 97 6.34 13.39 -9.56
CA GLU A 97 6.49 14.00 -10.88
C GLU A 97 7.68 13.42 -11.66
N SER A 98 8.80 13.16 -10.98
CA SER A 98 9.96 12.50 -11.57
C SER A 98 9.63 11.08 -12.05
N TYR A 99 8.86 10.32 -11.26
CA TYR A 99 8.39 8.99 -11.67
C TYR A 99 7.41 9.05 -12.85
N ARG A 100 6.51 10.04 -12.89
CA ARG A 100 5.62 10.24 -14.05
C ARG A 100 6.40 10.51 -15.32
N ASN A 101 7.39 11.41 -15.25
CA ASN A 101 8.23 11.73 -16.40
C ASN A 101 9.04 10.51 -16.87
N LEU A 102 9.56 9.72 -15.93
CA LEU A 102 10.25 8.47 -16.24
C LEU A 102 9.31 7.45 -16.89
N ALA A 103 8.10 7.29 -16.36
CA ALA A 103 7.10 6.37 -16.91
C ALA A 103 6.68 6.77 -18.33
N ALA A 104 6.49 8.06 -18.60
CA ALA A 104 6.22 8.60 -19.93
C ALA A 104 7.38 8.30 -20.88
N LEU A 105 8.62 8.60 -20.48
CA LEU A 105 9.82 8.34 -21.28
C LEU A 105 9.96 6.84 -21.61
N VAL A 106 9.77 5.97 -20.62
CA VAL A 106 9.82 4.51 -20.82
C VAL A 106 8.73 4.04 -21.79
N SER A 107 7.52 4.61 -21.68
CA SER A 107 6.41 4.30 -22.60
C SER A 107 6.73 4.70 -24.03
N ASP A 108 7.32 5.88 -24.23
CA ASP A 108 7.69 6.38 -25.56
C ASP A 108 8.81 5.55 -26.18
N ILE A 109 9.85 5.24 -25.43
CA ILE A 109 10.95 4.38 -25.89
C ILE A 109 10.42 3.00 -26.25
N ALA A 110 9.57 2.40 -25.42
CA ALA A 110 8.99 1.09 -25.67
C ALA A 110 8.16 1.10 -26.98
N HIS A 111 7.37 2.14 -27.21
CA HIS A 111 6.60 2.29 -28.43
C HIS A 111 7.52 2.40 -29.67
N GLN A 112 8.59 3.20 -29.57
CA GLN A 112 9.57 3.35 -30.65
C GLN A 112 10.36 2.05 -30.91
N CYS A 113 10.65 1.24 -29.88
CA CYS A 113 11.29 -0.05 -30.03
C CYS A 113 10.35 -1.12 -30.60
N LYS A 114 9.05 -1.05 -30.30
CA LYS A 114 8.07 -2.04 -30.76
C LYS A 114 7.94 -2.07 -32.28
N THR A 115 8.00 -0.92 -32.92
CA THR A 115 7.90 -0.80 -34.39
C THR A 115 9.02 -1.56 -35.13
N PRO A 116 10.32 -1.33 -34.88
CA PRO A 116 11.39 -2.09 -35.54
C PRO A 116 11.38 -3.57 -35.15
N LEU A 117 11.00 -3.93 -33.93
CA LEU A 117 10.87 -5.32 -33.51
C LEU A 117 9.77 -6.05 -34.27
N THR A 118 8.64 -5.39 -34.52
CA THR A 118 7.58 -5.95 -35.35
C THR A 118 8.05 -6.17 -36.78
N ALA A 119 8.81 -5.23 -37.35
CA ALA A 119 9.39 -5.40 -38.70
C ALA A 119 10.37 -6.61 -38.73
N VAL A 120 11.22 -6.76 -37.72
CA VAL A 120 12.14 -7.91 -37.59
C VAL A 120 11.37 -9.23 -37.50
N SER A 121 10.27 -9.28 -36.72
CA SER A 121 9.39 -10.46 -36.65
C SER A 121 8.80 -10.80 -38.03
N MET A 122 8.27 -9.79 -38.75
CA MET A 122 7.73 -9.99 -40.09
C MET A 122 8.79 -10.51 -41.07
N TYR A 123 10.00 -9.95 -41.05
CA TYR A 123 11.07 -10.46 -41.90
C TYR A 123 11.48 -11.89 -41.54
N ALA A 124 11.50 -12.24 -40.27
CA ALA A 124 11.79 -13.60 -39.83
C ALA A 124 10.72 -14.60 -40.32
N GLU A 125 9.44 -14.22 -40.33
CA GLU A 125 8.32 -15.01 -40.86
C GLU A 125 8.36 -15.18 -42.39
N MET A 126 8.95 -14.21 -43.11
CA MET A 126 9.12 -14.28 -44.56
C MET A 126 10.32 -15.14 -45.02
N LEU A 127 11.23 -15.47 -44.11
CA LEU A 127 12.36 -16.37 -44.40
C LEU A 127 11.88 -17.80 -44.61
N PRO A 128 12.57 -18.60 -45.40
CA PRO A 128 12.34 -20.06 -45.45
C PRO A 128 12.39 -20.65 -44.04
N PRO A 129 11.56 -21.66 -43.73
CA PRO A 129 11.60 -22.32 -42.43
C PRO A 129 13.03 -22.80 -42.08
N SER A 130 13.64 -22.18 -41.09
CA SER A 130 14.98 -22.50 -40.61
C SER A 130 15.08 -22.33 -39.11
N ALA A 131 16.03 -23.00 -38.46
CA ALA A 131 16.26 -22.86 -37.02
C ALA A 131 16.63 -21.41 -36.63
N GLU A 132 17.31 -20.70 -37.55
CA GLU A 132 17.69 -19.30 -37.38
C GLU A 132 16.46 -18.36 -37.41
N ALA A 133 15.54 -18.55 -38.38
CA ALA A 133 14.31 -17.78 -38.48
C ALA A 133 13.43 -17.98 -37.23
N GLU A 134 13.29 -19.22 -36.75
CA GLU A 134 12.57 -19.52 -35.52
C GLU A 134 13.26 -18.89 -34.29
N ALA A 135 14.60 -18.95 -34.22
CA ALA A 135 15.34 -18.34 -33.13
C ALA A 135 15.19 -16.81 -33.10
N ILE A 136 15.21 -16.13 -34.27
CA ILE A 136 14.98 -14.70 -34.40
C ILE A 136 13.57 -14.35 -33.92
N GLY A 137 12.53 -15.04 -34.39
CA GLY A 137 11.14 -14.82 -33.97
C GLY A 137 10.98 -14.99 -32.44
N LYS A 138 11.57 -16.02 -31.86
CA LYS A 138 11.56 -16.26 -30.42
C LYS A 138 12.25 -15.14 -29.62
N GLN A 139 13.39 -14.64 -30.07
CA GLN A 139 14.10 -13.53 -29.42
C GLN A 139 13.35 -12.21 -29.55
N THR A 140 12.78 -11.94 -30.72
CA THR A 140 11.98 -10.72 -30.96
C THR A 140 10.72 -10.71 -30.10
N GLY A 141 10.00 -11.83 -30.00
CA GLY A 141 8.86 -11.97 -29.10
C GLY A 141 9.23 -11.78 -27.64
N LYS A 142 10.41 -12.28 -27.22
CA LYS A 142 10.93 -12.05 -25.88
C LYS A 142 11.24 -10.59 -25.60
N LEU A 143 11.80 -9.85 -26.57
CA LEU A 143 12.08 -8.43 -26.43
C LEU A 143 10.80 -7.60 -26.36
N GLN A 144 9.79 -7.90 -27.20
CA GLN A 144 8.48 -7.25 -27.13
C GLN A 144 7.84 -7.44 -25.76
N PHE A 145 7.87 -8.67 -25.24
CA PHE A 145 7.34 -8.96 -23.90
C PHE A 145 8.10 -8.22 -22.78
N LEU A 146 9.44 -8.09 -22.89
CA LEU A 146 10.25 -7.29 -21.95
C LEU A 146 9.86 -5.82 -21.97
N LEU A 147 9.65 -5.25 -23.14
CA LEU A 147 9.22 -3.84 -23.28
C LEU A 147 7.83 -3.61 -22.66
N ASP A 148 6.86 -4.47 -22.96
CA ASP A 148 5.51 -4.38 -22.39
C ASP A 148 5.54 -4.49 -20.85
N ALA A 149 6.36 -5.40 -20.32
CA ALA A 149 6.56 -5.56 -18.89
C ALA A 149 7.21 -4.32 -18.24
N LEU A 150 8.20 -3.71 -18.91
CA LEU A 150 8.86 -2.50 -18.43
C LEU A 150 7.89 -1.29 -18.40
N VAL A 151 7.05 -1.12 -19.42
CA VAL A 151 6.00 -0.09 -19.45
C VAL A 151 5.02 -0.28 -18.30
N LYS A 152 4.54 -1.52 -18.08
CA LYS A 152 3.64 -1.83 -16.97
C LYS A 152 4.30 -1.49 -15.63
N LEU A 153 5.54 -1.88 -15.43
CA LEU A 153 6.28 -1.62 -14.19
C LEU A 153 6.50 -0.12 -13.96
N SER A 154 6.90 0.63 -14.99
CA SER A 154 7.14 2.08 -14.86
C SER A 154 5.86 2.85 -14.47
N ARG A 155 4.69 2.42 -14.95
CA ARG A 155 3.39 2.98 -14.56
C ARG A 155 2.99 2.63 -13.13
N CYS A 156 3.57 1.58 -12.57
CA CYS A 156 3.27 1.12 -11.22
C CYS A 156 4.20 1.71 -10.15
N GLU A 157 5.31 2.33 -10.54
CA GLU A 157 6.25 2.97 -9.63
C GLU A 157 5.81 4.38 -9.22
N GLY A 158 6.27 4.84 -8.09
CA GLY A 158 6.04 6.21 -7.62
C GLY A 158 4.62 6.55 -7.20
N GLY A 159 3.79 5.56 -6.84
CA GLY A 159 2.40 5.79 -6.43
C GLY A 159 1.44 6.03 -7.61
N LEU A 160 1.92 5.88 -8.87
CA LEU A 160 1.09 6.12 -10.06
C LEU A 160 -0.06 5.11 -10.21
N ILE A 161 0.05 3.92 -9.61
CA ILE A 161 -1.07 2.97 -9.56
C ILE A 161 -2.20 3.55 -8.73
N GLU A 162 -1.91 4.07 -7.54
CA GLU A 162 -2.91 4.62 -6.62
C GLU A 162 -3.73 5.75 -7.26
N GLU A 163 -3.11 6.54 -8.13
CA GLU A 163 -3.81 7.61 -8.86
C GLU A 163 -4.69 7.10 -10.01
N ASN A 164 -4.37 5.93 -10.59
CA ASN A 164 -5.06 5.36 -11.76
C ASN A 164 -6.02 4.22 -11.41
N VAL A 165 -6.01 3.76 -10.17
CA VAL A 165 -6.89 2.71 -9.66
C VAL A 165 -8.09 3.37 -9.01
N HIS A 166 -9.28 3.03 -9.49
CA HIS A 166 -10.54 3.54 -8.98
C HIS A 166 -11.41 2.38 -8.48
N PRO A 167 -11.21 1.93 -7.23
CA PRO A 167 -11.98 0.83 -6.67
C PRO A 167 -13.46 1.20 -6.58
N VAL A 168 -14.30 0.33 -7.07
CA VAL A 168 -15.76 0.38 -6.95
C VAL A 168 -16.27 -1.00 -6.55
N VAL A 169 -17.49 -1.07 -6.02
CA VAL A 169 -18.09 -2.36 -5.68
C VAL A 169 -18.44 -3.10 -6.96
N GLU A 170 -17.76 -4.21 -7.21
CA GLU A 170 -17.84 -4.99 -8.45
C GLU A 170 -18.04 -6.47 -8.17
N SER A 171 -18.57 -7.22 -9.15
CA SER A 171 -18.79 -8.65 -9.08
C SER A 171 -17.49 -9.44 -9.22
N VAL A 172 -17.23 -10.35 -8.25
CA VAL A 172 -16.08 -11.27 -8.27
C VAL A 172 -16.22 -12.30 -9.40
N GLU A 173 -17.43 -12.64 -9.79
CA GLU A 173 -17.70 -13.51 -10.94
C GLU A 173 -17.27 -12.83 -12.26
N THR A 174 -17.64 -11.55 -12.44
CA THR A 174 -17.23 -10.75 -13.61
C THR A 174 -15.69 -10.60 -13.67
N LEU A 175 -15.04 -10.36 -12.53
CA LEU A 175 -13.59 -10.32 -12.42
C LEU A 175 -12.95 -11.63 -12.90
N THR A 176 -13.45 -12.75 -12.38
CA THR A 176 -12.91 -14.08 -12.68
C THR A 176 -13.12 -14.46 -14.15
N ALA A 177 -14.31 -14.21 -14.70
CA ALA A 177 -14.60 -14.44 -16.10
C ALA A 177 -13.67 -13.65 -17.01
N ARG A 178 -13.42 -12.36 -16.69
CA ARG A 178 -12.51 -11.50 -17.45
C ARG A 178 -11.05 -11.98 -17.37
N ALA A 179 -10.60 -12.40 -16.21
CA ALA A 179 -9.23 -12.90 -16.03
C ALA A 179 -9.02 -14.26 -16.75
N LEU A 180 -10.00 -15.17 -16.66
CA LEU A 180 -9.96 -16.47 -17.33
C LEU A 180 -9.93 -16.33 -18.86
N SER A 181 -10.71 -15.40 -19.45
CA SER A 181 -10.76 -15.21 -20.89
C SER A 181 -9.40 -14.99 -21.54
N ALA A 182 -8.47 -14.39 -20.81
CA ALA A 182 -7.10 -14.13 -21.30
C ALA A 182 -6.21 -15.39 -21.35
N VAL A 183 -6.48 -16.40 -20.54
CA VAL A 183 -5.63 -17.60 -20.39
C VAL A 183 -6.24 -18.86 -21.03
N ILE A 184 -7.52 -18.87 -21.37
CA ILE A 184 -8.22 -19.99 -22.01
C ILE A 184 -7.45 -20.56 -23.21
N PRO A 185 -6.97 -19.76 -24.21
CA PRO A 185 -6.31 -20.32 -25.37
C PRO A 185 -4.99 -21.05 -25.05
N ALA A 186 -4.31 -20.67 -23.96
CA ALA A 186 -3.11 -21.35 -23.50
C ALA A 186 -3.45 -22.61 -22.70
N ALA A 187 -4.51 -22.57 -21.90
CA ALA A 187 -5.00 -23.70 -21.13
C ALA A 187 -5.53 -24.84 -22.01
N GLU A 188 -6.28 -24.51 -23.09
CA GLU A 188 -6.79 -25.49 -24.06
C GLU A 188 -5.65 -26.26 -24.72
N ARG A 189 -4.55 -25.62 -25.07
CA ARG A 189 -3.37 -26.30 -25.66
C ARG A 189 -2.74 -27.34 -24.73
N LYS A 190 -2.93 -27.20 -23.43
CA LYS A 190 -2.44 -28.13 -22.40
C LYS A 190 -3.53 -29.02 -21.81
N ASN A 191 -4.78 -28.95 -22.32
CA ASN A 191 -5.94 -29.63 -21.77
C ASN A 191 -6.17 -29.33 -20.27
N ILE A 192 -5.95 -28.09 -19.84
CA ILE A 192 -6.14 -27.66 -18.46
C ILE A 192 -7.62 -27.35 -18.24
N VAL A 193 -8.19 -27.91 -17.17
CA VAL A 193 -9.59 -27.70 -16.78
C VAL A 193 -9.66 -26.64 -15.68
N PHE A 194 -10.51 -25.63 -15.87
CA PHE A 194 -10.83 -24.66 -14.81
C PHE A 194 -12.09 -25.09 -14.03
N SER A 195 -11.99 -25.08 -12.70
CA SER A 195 -13.14 -25.20 -11.78
C SER A 195 -13.39 -23.85 -11.14
N VAL A 196 -14.56 -23.29 -11.28
CA VAL A 196 -14.92 -21.98 -10.70
C VAL A 196 -15.97 -22.20 -9.60
N GLU A 197 -15.62 -21.82 -8.37
CA GLU A 197 -16.40 -22.02 -7.15
C GLU A 197 -16.61 -20.67 -6.47
N ILE A 198 -17.43 -19.83 -7.07
CA ILE A 198 -17.73 -18.47 -6.60
C ILE A 198 -19.21 -18.39 -6.22
N PRO A 199 -19.54 -17.95 -4.99
CA PRO A 199 -20.92 -17.72 -4.60
C PRO A 199 -21.59 -16.68 -5.50
N GLU A 200 -22.85 -16.97 -5.89
CA GLU A 200 -23.64 -16.04 -6.70
C GLU A 200 -23.81 -14.67 -6.00
N GLY A 201 -23.66 -13.60 -6.75
CA GLY A 201 -23.82 -12.23 -6.23
C GLY A 201 -22.68 -11.77 -5.30
N LEU A 202 -21.57 -12.49 -5.22
CA LEU A 202 -20.43 -12.08 -4.41
C LEU A 202 -19.76 -10.81 -5.01
N THR A 203 -19.69 -9.75 -4.20
CA THR A 203 -19.09 -8.47 -4.57
C THR A 203 -17.96 -8.09 -3.62
N ALA A 204 -17.00 -7.28 -4.11
CA ALA A 204 -15.92 -6.67 -3.33
C ALA A 204 -15.55 -5.30 -3.91
N LEU A 205 -14.76 -4.52 -3.17
CA LEU A 205 -14.29 -3.20 -3.59
C LEU A 205 -12.96 -3.33 -4.34
N PHE A 206 -12.99 -3.12 -5.66
CA PHE A 206 -11.78 -3.17 -6.49
C PHE A 206 -11.99 -2.47 -7.84
N ASP A 207 -10.88 -2.17 -8.53
CA ASP A 207 -10.89 -1.76 -9.93
C ASP A 207 -10.87 -3.00 -10.83
N LEU A 208 -11.94 -3.21 -11.59
CA LEU A 208 -12.12 -4.41 -12.42
C LEU A 208 -10.98 -4.61 -13.43
N ARG A 209 -10.48 -3.55 -14.03
CA ARG A 209 -9.43 -3.63 -15.06
C ARG A 209 -8.09 -4.04 -14.47
N TRP A 210 -7.66 -3.36 -13.41
CA TRP A 210 -6.40 -3.62 -12.75
C TRP A 210 -6.40 -4.96 -12.01
N THR A 211 -7.50 -5.28 -11.33
CA THR A 211 -7.60 -6.55 -10.59
C THR A 211 -7.67 -7.75 -11.54
N ALA A 212 -8.34 -7.62 -12.69
CA ALA A 212 -8.33 -8.68 -13.70
C ALA A 212 -6.91 -8.92 -14.27
N GLU A 213 -6.08 -7.89 -14.42
CA GLU A 213 -4.67 -8.04 -14.80
C GLU A 213 -3.88 -8.80 -13.71
N ALA A 214 -4.13 -8.49 -12.42
CA ALA A 214 -3.47 -9.16 -11.30
C ALA A 214 -3.86 -10.65 -11.22
N VAL A 215 -5.16 -10.95 -11.29
CA VAL A 215 -5.70 -12.33 -11.30
C VAL A 215 -5.22 -13.09 -12.54
N GLY A 216 -5.29 -12.45 -13.71
CA GLY A 216 -4.81 -13.01 -14.98
C GLY A 216 -3.33 -13.40 -14.93
N THR A 217 -2.50 -12.59 -14.26
CA THR A 217 -1.08 -12.91 -14.06
C THR A 217 -0.86 -14.18 -13.24
N ILE A 218 -1.66 -14.40 -12.19
CA ILE A 218 -1.58 -15.60 -11.37
C ILE A 218 -2.08 -16.82 -12.18
N LEU A 219 -3.18 -16.67 -12.91
CA LEU A 219 -3.73 -17.72 -13.77
C LEU A 219 -2.75 -18.11 -14.88
N ASP A 220 -2.11 -17.13 -15.53
CA ASP A 220 -1.09 -17.37 -16.55
C ASP A 220 0.12 -18.14 -16.00
N ASN A 221 0.54 -17.80 -14.77
CA ASN A 221 1.57 -18.58 -14.07
C ASN A 221 1.07 -20.01 -13.80
N GLY A 222 -0.15 -20.19 -13.30
CA GLY A 222 -0.73 -21.52 -13.14
C GLY A 222 -0.65 -22.33 -14.43
N VAL A 223 -1.21 -21.81 -15.54
CA VAL A 223 -1.20 -22.48 -16.85
C VAL A 223 0.21 -22.80 -17.34
N LYS A 224 1.19 -21.94 -17.07
CA LYS A 224 2.60 -22.17 -17.46
C LYS A 224 3.24 -23.33 -16.74
N TYR A 225 3.03 -23.44 -15.43
CA TYR A 225 3.80 -24.32 -14.57
C TYR A 225 3.11 -25.65 -14.27
N VAL A 226 1.78 -25.77 -14.43
CA VAL A 226 1.10 -27.06 -14.27
C VAL A 226 1.41 -28.00 -15.43
N PRO A 227 1.44 -29.32 -15.18
CA PRO A 227 1.47 -30.34 -16.22
C PRO A 227 0.27 -30.27 -17.17
N GLU A 228 0.35 -30.96 -18.30
CA GLU A 228 -0.82 -31.18 -19.17
C GLU A 228 -1.91 -32.01 -18.46
N ASN A 229 -3.16 -31.78 -18.81
CA ASN A 229 -4.35 -32.44 -18.23
C ASN A 229 -4.56 -32.17 -16.72
N SER A 230 -4.01 -31.06 -16.22
CA SER A 230 -4.19 -30.62 -14.83
C SER A 230 -5.45 -29.79 -14.63
N LYS A 231 -5.77 -29.56 -13.36
CA LYS A 231 -6.89 -28.70 -12.96
C LYS A 231 -6.36 -27.43 -12.26
N ILE A 232 -7.00 -26.29 -12.57
CA ILE A 232 -6.84 -25.05 -11.82
C ILE A 232 -8.19 -24.67 -11.23
N THR A 233 -8.25 -24.48 -9.91
CA THR A 233 -9.50 -24.11 -9.21
C THR A 233 -9.43 -22.64 -8.82
N VAL A 234 -10.51 -21.90 -9.10
CA VAL A 234 -10.72 -20.52 -8.65
C VAL A 234 -11.91 -20.52 -7.71
N ALA A 235 -11.69 -20.20 -6.44
CA ALA A 235 -12.73 -20.22 -5.42
C ALA A 235 -12.72 -18.93 -4.61
N ALA A 236 -13.91 -18.48 -4.16
CA ALA A 236 -14.03 -17.26 -3.40
C ALA A 236 -14.90 -17.42 -2.16
N TRP A 237 -14.56 -16.70 -1.10
CA TRP A 237 -15.30 -16.66 0.17
C TRP A 237 -15.42 -15.23 0.69
N ARG A 238 -16.60 -14.90 1.23
CA ARG A 238 -16.85 -13.64 1.90
C ARG A 238 -16.50 -13.76 3.38
N TYR A 239 -15.74 -12.79 3.86
CA TYR A 239 -15.51 -12.54 5.28
C TYR A 239 -16.10 -11.16 5.63
N GLU A 240 -16.04 -10.80 6.89
CA GLU A 240 -16.65 -9.56 7.39
C GLU A 240 -16.07 -8.30 6.74
N THR A 241 -14.75 -8.23 6.60
CA THR A 241 -14.03 -7.05 6.08
C THR A 241 -13.36 -7.25 4.71
N TYR A 242 -13.38 -8.47 4.18
CA TYR A 242 -12.75 -8.78 2.90
C TYR A 242 -13.40 -9.97 2.19
N VAL A 243 -13.19 -10.04 0.90
CA VAL A 243 -13.41 -11.22 0.09
C VAL A 243 -12.06 -11.87 -0.20
N ARG A 244 -11.93 -13.16 0.02
CA ARG A 244 -10.76 -13.94 -0.34
C ARG A 244 -11.04 -14.69 -1.64
N LEU A 245 -10.19 -14.47 -2.64
CA LEU A 245 -10.18 -15.18 -3.91
C LEU A 245 -8.93 -16.08 -3.96
N ASP A 246 -9.10 -17.38 -3.98
CA ASP A 246 -8.03 -18.36 -4.08
C ASP A 246 -7.92 -18.89 -5.50
N ILE A 247 -6.70 -18.99 -5.99
CA ILE A 247 -6.35 -19.68 -7.22
C ILE A 247 -5.43 -20.82 -6.81
N LEU A 248 -5.91 -22.06 -7.03
CA LEU A 248 -5.22 -23.28 -6.65
C LEU A 248 -4.78 -24.00 -7.92
N ASP A 249 -3.51 -24.29 -8.03
CA ASP A 249 -2.94 -25.04 -9.12
C ASP A 249 -2.42 -26.42 -8.66
N GLU A 250 -2.18 -27.31 -9.62
CA GLU A 250 -1.59 -28.65 -9.44
C GLU A 250 -0.15 -28.70 -9.98
N GLY A 251 0.56 -27.58 -9.89
CA GLY A 251 1.95 -27.47 -10.31
C GLY A 251 2.95 -28.13 -9.35
N PRO A 252 4.26 -27.95 -9.60
CA PRO A 252 5.30 -28.54 -8.77
C PRO A 252 5.47 -27.88 -7.40
N GLY A 253 4.71 -26.81 -7.10
CA GLY A 253 4.93 -26.00 -5.92
C GLY A 253 6.13 -25.04 -6.07
N ILE A 254 6.41 -24.30 -5.01
CA ILE A 254 7.51 -23.33 -4.92
C ILE A 254 8.36 -23.70 -3.70
N PRO A 255 9.71 -23.84 -3.83
CA PRO A 255 10.55 -24.05 -2.67
C PRO A 255 10.30 -23.03 -1.57
N GLU A 256 10.24 -23.45 -0.31
CA GLU A 256 9.88 -22.56 0.81
C GLU A 256 10.80 -21.31 0.89
N GLU A 257 12.08 -21.49 0.60
CA GLU A 257 13.06 -20.42 0.53
C GLU A 257 12.79 -19.40 -0.60
N GLU A 258 12.02 -19.79 -1.61
CA GLU A 258 11.66 -18.96 -2.76
C GLU A 258 10.31 -18.24 -2.58
N LEU A 259 9.45 -18.66 -1.65
CA LEU A 259 8.12 -18.07 -1.44
C LEU A 259 8.14 -16.56 -1.13
N SER A 260 9.18 -16.08 -0.44
CA SER A 260 9.38 -14.64 -0.22
C SER A 260 9.99 -13.93 -1.43
N GLU A 261 10.77 -14.65 -2.23
CA GLU A 261 11.54 -14.11 -3.35
C GLU A 261 10.69 -13.92 -4.61
N ILE A 262 9.64 -14.75 -4.81
CA ILE A 262 8.76 -14.69 -6.00
C ILE A 262 8.10 -13.31 -6.20
N TRP A 263 8.05 -12.48 -5.16
CA TRP A 263 7.50 -11.13 -5.19
C TRP A 263 8.51 -10.05 -5.58
N LYS A 264 9.81 -10.44 -5.70
CA LYS A 264 10.87 -9.52 -6.13
C LYS A 264 10.86 -9.34 -7.64
N ARG A 265 11.21 -8.13 -8.08
CA ARG A 265 11.32 -7.81 -9.52
C ARG A 265 12.40 -8.66 -10.17
N PHE A 266 12.13 -9.12 -11.37
CA PHE A 266 13.03 -9.95 -12.18
C PHE A 266 13.41 -11.29 -11.54
N TYR A 267 12.74 -11.65 -10.45
CA TYR A 267 12.98 -12.95 -9.82
C TYR A 267 12.35 -14.08 -10.65
N ARG A 268 13.10 -15.15 -10.81
CA ARG A 268 12.66 -16.38 -11.48
C ARG A 268 13.21 -17.57 -10.70
N GLY A 269 12.33 -18.49 -10.34
CA GLY A 269 12.69 -19.69 -9.60
C GLY A 269 13.80 -20.48 -10.29
N LYS A 270 14.66 -21.08 -9.49
CA LYS A 270 15.86 -21.80 -9.97
C LYS A 270 15.50 -23.01 -10.84
N THR A 271 14.40 -23.68 -10.51
CA THR A 271 13.93 -24.91 -11.15
C THR A 271 13.34 -24.66 -12.55
N ASN A 272 12.82 -23.49 -12.84
CA ASN A 272 12.02 -23.19 -14.05
C ASN A 272 12.61 -22.06 -14.91
N ARG A 273 13.93 -21.96 -14.99
CA ARG A 273 14.61 -20.90 -15.77
C ARG A 273 14.28 -20.86 -17.26
N ASN A 274 13.80 -21.98 -17.81
CA ASN A 274 13.44 -22.11 -19.22
C ASN A 274 11.99 -21.69 -19.53
N ALA A 275 11.12 -21.52 -18.52
CA ALA A 275 9.77 -21.04 -18.73
C ALA A 275 9.77 -19.60 -19.27
N SER A 276 8.83 -19.25 -20.14
CA SER A 276 8.72 -17.89 -20.67
C SER A 276 8.31 -16.90 -19.57
N GLY A 277 9.00 -15.76 -19.47
CA GLY A 277 8.65 -14.70 -18.53
C GLY A 277 9.86 -13.91 -18.02
N VAL A 278 9.62 -12.69 -17.53
CA VAL A 278 10.66 -11.75 -17.08
C VAL A 278 10.75 -11.65 -15.57
N GLY A 279 9.81 -12.26 -14.83
CA GLY A 279 9.78 -12.18 -13.37
C GLY A 279 9.23 -10.85 -12.82
N ILE A 280 8.33 -10.17 -13.55
CA ILE A 280 7.69 -8.92 -13.14
C ILE A 280 6.23 -9.15 -12.72
N GLY A 281 5.59 -10.18 -13.26
CA GLY A 281 4.15 -10.37 -13.13
C GLY A 281 3.64 -10.42 -11.68
N LEU A 282 4.24 -11.23 -10.83
CA LEU A 282 3.83 -11.34 -9.42
C LEU A 282 4.10 -10.05 -8.62
N THR A 283 5.19 -9.36 -8.92
CA THR A 283 5.45 -8.03 -8.34
C THR A 283 4.34 -7.05 -8.70
N LEU A 284 3.97 -7.00 -9.99
CA LEU A 284 2.88 -6.14 -10.49
C LEU A 284 1.54 -6.52 -9.83
N CYS A 285 1.22 -7.81 -9.78
CA CYS A 285 0.03 -8.32 -9.09
C CYS A 285 -0.04 -7.80 -7.64
N ARG A 286 1.06 -7.93 -6.88
CA ARG A 286 1.15 -7.44 -5.50
C ARG A 286 0.93 -5.93 -5.40
N MET A 287 1.55 -5.15 -6.28
CA MET A 287 1.41 -3.69 -6.30
C MET A 287 -0.04 -3.26 -6.60
N ILE A 288 -0.68 -3.88 -7.60
CA ILE A 288 -2.08 -3.61 -7.96
C ILE A 288 -3.03 -3.89 -6.79
N VAL A 289 -2.86 -5.04 -6.15
CA VAL A 289 -3.73 -5.45 -5.04
C VAL A 289 -3.51 -4.55 -3.82
N GLN A 290 -2.26 -4.19 -3.50
CA GLN A 290 -1.92 -3.30 -2.39
C GLN A 290 -2.44 -1.88 -2.59
N ALA A 291 -2.39 -1.33 -3.81
CA ALA A 291 -2.91 0.00 -4.14
C ALA A 291 -4.43 0.13 -3.91
N GLN A 292 -5.13 -0.99 -3.78
CA GLN A 292 -6.58 -1.06 -3.51
C GLN A 292 -6.89 -1.44 -2.04
N GLY A 293 -5.90 -1.36 -1.15
CA GLY A 293 -6.06 -1.77 0.26
C GLY A 293 -6.14 -3.29 0.47
N GLY A 294 -5.92 -4.08 -0.59
CA GLY A 294 -5.90 -5.52 -0.55
C GLY A 294 -4.53 -6.11 -0.21
N ARG A 295 -4.45 -7.42 -0.19
CA ARG A 295 -3.19 -8.16 -0.03
C ARG A 295 -3.20 -9.44 -0.86
N VAL A 296 -2.02 -9.94 -1.22
CA VAL A 296 -1.85 -11.22 -1.92
C VAL A 296 -0.84 -12.08 -1.18
N LEU A 297 -1.13 -13.37 -1.07
CA LEU A 297 -0.28 -14.37 -0.44
C LEU A 297 -0.10 -15.56 -1.38
N CYS A 298 1.01 -16.29 -1.22
CA CYS A 298 1.26 -17.55 -1.88
C CYS A 298 1.70 -18.59 -0.84
N GLN A 299 1.14 -19.79 -0.93
CA GLN A 299 1.48 -20.93 -0.07
C GLN A 299 1.49 -22.20 -0.91
N ASN A 300 2.38 -23.14 -0.58
CA ASN A 300 2.27 -24.50 -1.13
C ASN A 300 1.04 -25.20 -0.56
N ARG A 301 0.44 -26.06 -1.34
CA ARG A 301 -0.61 -26.98 -0.90
C ARG A 301 0.03 -28.22 -0.25
N GLU A 302 -0.72 -28.89 0.61
CA GLU A 302 -0.25 -30.12 1.29
C GLU A 302 0.00 -31.27 0.29
N ASP A 303 -0.82 -31.34 -0.77
CA ASP A 303 -0.71 -32.39 -1.78
C ASP A 303 0.31 -31.99 -2.86
N THR A 304 -0.09 -31.12 -3.77
CA THR A 304 0.72 -30.61 -4.88
C THR A 304 0.31 -29.20 -5.27
N GLY A 305 1.24 -28.42 -5.80
CA GLY A 305 0.96 -27.09 -6.35
C GLY A 305 0.93 -25.98 -5.33
N CYS A 306 0.42 -24.84 -5.79
CA CYS A 306 0.32 -23.61 -5.01
C CYS A 306 -1.11 -23.16 -4.81
N ARG A 307 -1.28 -22.37 -3.76
CA ARG A 307 -2.46 -21.55 -3.52
C ARG A 307 -2.02 -20.09 -3.51
N PHE A 308 -2.55 -19.33 -4.44
CA PHE A 308 -2.46 -17.87 -4.41
C PHE A 308 -3.78 -17.33 -3.86
N SER A 309 -3.70 -16.55 -2.78
CA SER A 309 -4.86 -15.94 -2.12
C SER A 309 -4.81 -14.43 -2.28
N ILE A 310 -5.81 -13.86 -2.94
CA ILE A 310 -6.02 -12.42 -3.07
C ILE A 310 -7.12 -12.02 -2.08
N PHE A 311 -6.86 -11.00 -1.28
CA PHE A 311 -7.80 -10.43 -0.32
C PHE A 311 -8.20 -9.05 -0.80
N LEU A 312 -9.49 -8.88 -1.11
CA LEU A 312 -10.07 -7.62 -1.59
C LEU A 312 -10.98 -7.04 -0.49
N PRO A 313 -10.94 -5.74 -0.19
CA PRO A 313 -11.86 -5.14 0.76
C PRO A 313 -13.33 -5.35 0.36
N THR A 314 -14.24 -5.36 1.34
CA THR A 314 -15.69 -5.43 1.08
C THR A 314 -16.33 -4.04 0.92
N GLU A 315 -15.72 -3.02 1.54
CA GLU A 315 -16.16 -1.61 1.54
C GLU A 315 -14.92 -0.69 1.48
#